data_0294bf4ab387188bd2bf16564bf5f359
#
_entry.id   0294bf4ab387188bd2bf16564bf5f359
#
_cell.length_a   1.000
_cell.length_b   1.000
_cell.length_c   1.000
_cell.angle_alpha   90.00
_cell.angle_beta   90.00
_cell.angle_gamma   90.00
#
_symmetry.space_group_name_H-M   'P 1'
#
loop_
_entity.id
_entity.type
_entity.pdbx_description
1 polymer ?
#
loop_
_entity_poly.entity_id
_entity_poly.type
_entity_poly.pdbx_seq_one_letter_code
_entity_poly.pdbx_strand_id
1 'polypeptide(L)'
;MLDMAEREGVVDIYNCVKALRSRRINMVQTEEQYIFIHDAILEACLCGETAIPMCEFKAAYYDMIRIDSQSNSSHLKDEFQTLNSVTPQPQPEDCSIALLPRNHDKNRFMDNLPPDRCLPFLITIDGESSNYINAALMDSYRQPAAFIVTQHPLPNTVKDFWRLVYDYGCTSIVMLNEIDLAQGCPQYWPEEGMLRYGPVQVDCISCSMDCDVISRLFRICNLTRPQEGYLMVRQFQYLGWAGHREVPASKRSFLKLILQVDKWQEECEEGDGRTIIHCLNGGGRSGMFCAISIVCEMIKRQNVVDVFHAVKSLRNSKPNMVDSPEQYRFCYDLALEYIETL
;
A
#
# COMPACT_ATOMS: atom_id res chain seq x y z
N MET A 1 10.24 9.49 -28.97
CA MET A 1 9.74 10.60 -28.12
C MET A 1 10.75 10.98 -27.03
N LEU A 2 11.27 10.02 -26.27
CA LEU A 2 12.29 10.33 -25.25
C LEU A 2 13.55 10.95 -25.84
N ASP A 3 14.08 10.37 -26.92
CA ASP A 3 15.23 10.94 -27.65
C ASP A 3 14.96 12.36 -28.13
N MET A 4 13.75 12.65 -28.60
CA MET A 4 13.34 13.98 -29.05
C MET A 4 13.34 14.97 -27.86
N ALA A 5 12.79 14.56 -26.71
CA ALA A 5 12.79 15.37 -25.50
C ALA A 5 14.21 15.71 -25.03
N GLU A 6 15.11 14.71 -25.03
CA GLU A 6 16.50 14.88 -24.60
C GLU A 6 17.34 15.75 -25.58
N ARG A 7 17.20 15.50 -26.86
CA ARG A 7 18.07 16.14 -27.88
C ARG A 7 17.56 17.48 -28.36
N GLU A 8 16.25 17.64 -28.46
CA GLU A 8 15.62 18.80 -29.06
C GLU A 8 14.86 19.67 -28.05
N GLY A 9 14.67 19.17 -26.80
CA GLY A 9 13.89 19.89 -25.80
C GLY A 9 12.40 20.02 -26.14
N VAL A 10 11.89 19.18 -27.05
CA VAL A 10 10.53 19.25 -27.60
C VAL A 10 9.87 17.86 -27.53
N VAL A 11 8.56 17.86 -27.30
CA VAL A 11 7.71 16.66 -27.33
C VAL A 11 6.57 16.91 -28.31
N ASP A 12 6.42 16.04 -29.31
CA ASP A 12 5.36 16.11 -30.31
C ASP A 12 4.75 14.72 -30.56
N ILE A 13 3.86 14.34 -29.67
CA ILE A 13 3.22 13.01 -29.67
C ILE A 13 2.27 12.88 -30.86
N TYR A 14 1.53 13.94 -31.19
CA TYR A 14 0.56 13.92 -32.29
C TYR A 14 1.24 13.55 -33.62
N ASN A 15 2.28 14.25 -34.00
CA ASN A 15 2.98 13.99 -35.27
C ASN A 15 3.72 12.64 -35.23
N CYS A 16 4.21 12.20 -34.08
CA CYS A 16 4.82 10.88 -33.92
C CYS A 16 3.82 9.77 -34.24
N VAL A 17 2.64 9.84 -33.62
CA VAL A 17 1.55 8.87 -33.86
C VAL A 17 1.07 8.93 -35.31
N LYS A 18 0.93 10.12 -35.86
CA LYS A 18 0.57 10.32 -37.29
C LYS A 18 1.58 9.66 -38.23
N ALA A 19 2.87 9.79 -37.96
CA ALA A 19 3.93 9.14 -38.74
C ALA A 19 3.85 7.60 -38.61
N LEU A 20 3.60 7.04 -37.41
CA LEU A 20 3.40 5.63 -37.25
C LEU A 20 2.17 5.11 -37.99
N ARG A 21 1.06 5.85 -37.97
CA ARG A 21 -0.16 5.51 -38.70
C ARG A 21 -0.03 5.56 -40.20
N SER A 22 0.93 6.32 -40.75
CA SER A 22 1.22 6.28 -42.17
C SER A 22 1.79 4.93 -42.62
N ARG A 23 2.37 4.18 -41.70
CA ARG A 23 2.89 2.82 -41.92
C ARG A 23 1.88 1.74 -41.61
N ARG A 24 1.12 1.92 -40.55
CA ARG A 24 0.09 0.99 -40.10
C ARG A 24 -1.00 1.75 -39.34
N ILE A 25 -2.22 1.75 -39.89
CA ILE A 25 -3.33 2.60 -39.46
C ILE A 25 -3.81 2.33 -38.00
N ASN A 26 -3.60 1.13 -37.50
CA ASN A 26 -4.07 0.74 -36.17
C ASN A 26 -3.07 1.00 -35.03
N MET A 27 -2.02 1.79 -35.29
CA MET A 27 -1.09 2.20 -34.25
C MET A 27 -1.74 3.24 -33.34
N VAL A 28 -1.79 2.97 -32.04
CA VAL A 28 -2.47 3.77 -30.99
C VAL A 28 -3.97 3.87 -31.29
N GLN A 29 -4.71 2.83 -30.93
CA GLN A 29 -6.11 2.67 -31.35
C GLN A 29 -7.10 3.45 -30.51
N THR A 30 -6.85 3.63 -29.21
CA THR A 30 -7.81 4.20 -28.27
C THR A 30 -7.32 5.51 -27.67
N GLU A 31 -8.25 6.30 -27.16
CA GLU A 31 -7.95 7.53 -26.42
C GLU A 31 -7.10 7.25 -25.19
N GLU A 32 -7.40 6.18 -24.45
CA GLU A 32 -6.65 5.78 -23.26
C GLU A 32 -5.19 5.46 -23.59
N GLN A 33 -4.92 4.80 -24.72
CA GLN A 33 -3.56 4.54 -25.19
C GLN A 33 -2.82 5.85 -25.52
N TYR A 34 -3.52 6.80 -26.11
CA TYR A 34 -2.95 8.10 -26.46
C TYR A 34 -2.63 8.92 -25.20
N ILE A 35 -3.55 8.96 -24.24
CA ILE A 35 -3.35 9.61 -22.94
C ILE A 35 -2.18 8.95 -22.19
N PHE A 36 -2.11 7.62 -22.19
CA PHE A 36 -1.00 6.90 -21.55
C PHE A 36 0.37 7.31 -22.09
N ILE A 37 0.47 7.55 -23.41
CA ILE A 37 1.74 8.00 -24.02
C ILE A 37 2.13 9.37 -23.47
N HIS A 38 1.18 10.31 -23.36
CA HIS A 38 1.44 11.63 -22.77
C HIS A 38 1.89 11.52 -21.32
N ASP A 39 1.19 10.72 -20.52
CA ASP A 39 1.52 10.52 -19.11
C ASP A 39 2.90 9.88 -18.93
N ALA A 40 3.22 8.86 -19.71
CA ALA A 40 4.51 8.18 -19.64
C ALA A 40 5.69 9.11 -20.04
N ILE A 41 5.53 9.92 -21.06
CA ILE A 41 6.54 10.89 -21.48
C ILE A 41 6.70 11.99 -20.42
N LEU A 42 5.59 12.49 -19.88
CA LEU A 42 5.63 13.49 -18.81
C LEU A 42 6.37 12.96 -17.57
N GLU A 43 6.06 11.75 -17.16
CA GLU A 43 6.73 11.09 -16.04
C GLU A 43 8.23 10.96 -16.30
N ALA A 44 8.62 10.46 -17.47
CA ALA A 44 10.02 10.31 -17.81
C ALA A 44 10.78 11.64 -17.81
N CYS A 45 10.15 12.72 -18.30
CA CYS A 45 10.77 14.05 -18.32
C CYS A 45 10.87 14.69 -16.93
N LEU A 46 9.89 14.48 -16.07
CA LEU A 46 9.85 15.09 -14.73
C LEU A 46 10.63 14.32 -13.67
N CYS A 47 10.56 13.00 -13.72
CA CYS A 47 11.09 12.14 -12.65
C CYS A 47 12.52 11.66 -12.96
N GLY A 48 12.89 11.55 -14.23
CA GLY A 48 14.18 11.01 -14.63
C GLY A 48 14.34 9.54 -14.30
N GLU A 49 15.59 9.09 -14.19
CA GLU A 49 15.95 7.72 -13.83
C GLU A 49 16.10 7.59 -12.31
N THR A 50 15.25 6.79 -11.69
CA THR A 50 15.26 6.54 -10.23
C THR A 50 15.64 5.11 -9.85
N ALA A 51 15.69 4.20 -10.82
CA ALA A 51 16.09 2.82 -10.62
C ALA A 51 17.60 2.74 -10.42
N ILE A 52 18.03 2.07 -9.34
CA ILE A 52 19.44 1.91 -8.98
C ILE A 52 19.76 0.43 -8.99
N PRO A 53 20.79 -0.03 -9.75
CA PRO A 53 21.25 -1.41 -9.67
C PRO A 53 21.64 -1.79 -8.24
N MET A 54 21.29 -2.98 -7.81
CA MET A 54 21.54 -3.45 -6.44
C MET A 54 23.02 -3.34 -6.06
N CYS A 55 23.92 -3.69 -6.98
CA CYS A 55 25.38 -3.63 -6.73
C CYS A 55 25.92 -2.21 -6.53
N GLU A 56 25.22 -1.20 -7.02
CA GLU A 56 25.60 0.23 -6.89
C GLU A 56 24.83 0.94 -5.79
N PHE A 57 23.82 0.30 -5.21
CA PHE A 57 22.84 0.95 -4.35
C PHE A 57 23.48 1.58 -3.10
N LYS A 58 24.39 0.88 -2.42
CA LYS A 58 25.01 1.38 -1.19
C LYS A 58 25.76 2.69 -1.43
N ALA A 59 26.58 2.75 -2.47
CA ALA A 59 27.33 3.94 -2.83
C ALA A 59 26.40 5.07 -3.27
N ALA A 60 25.43 4.77 -4.13
CA ALA A 60 24.46 5.74 -4.60
C ALA A 60 23.61 6.32 -3.45
N TYR A 61 23.19 5.49 -2.52
CA TYR A 61 22.40 5.93 -1.37
C TYR A 61 23.21 6.86 -0.45
N TYR A 62 24.46 6.53 -0.16
CA TYR A 62 25.30 7.42 0.65
C TYR A 62 25.53 8.78 -0.03
N ASP A 63 25.64 8.81 -1.35
CA ASP A 63 25.72 10.08 -2.07
C ASP A 63 24.38 10.85 -2.02
N MET A 64 23.26 10.16 -2.12
CA MET A 64 21.93 10.77 -2.07
C MET A 64 21.59 11.44 -0.74
N ILE A 65 22.07 10.91 0.38
CA ILE A 65 21.80 11.49 1.70
C ILE A 65 22.78 12.59 2.08
N ARG A 66 23.83 12.81 1.29
CA ARG A 66 24.81 13.86 1.55
C ARG A 66 24.16 15.22 1.36
N ILE A 67 24.38 16.12 2.33
CA ILE A 67 23.86 17.49 2.27
C ILE A 67 24.82 18.36 1.47
N ASP A 68 24.30 19.00 0.43
CA ASP A 68 25.04 20.01 -0.31
C ASP A 68 25.14 21.30 0.52
N SER A 69 26.35 21.80 0.74
CA SER A 69 26.61 22.98 1.54
C SER A 69 26.06 24.29 0.92
N GLN A 70 25.84 24.32 -0.39
CA GLN A 70 25.33 25.52 -1.09
C GLN A 70 23.79 25.58 -1.01
N SER A 71 23.12 24.46 -1.30
CA SER A 71 21.65 24.38 -1.31
C SER A 71 21.04 24.03 0.03
N ASN A 72 21.84 23.53 0.99
CA ASN A 72 21.39 22.97 2.26
C ASN A 72 20.34 21.86 2.07
N SER A 73 20.42 21.13 0.98
CA SER A 73 19.52 20.04 0.61
C SER A 73 20.31 18.81 0.19
N SER A 74 19.65 17.66 0.17
CA SER A 74 20.20 16.41 -0.34
C SER A 74 19.43 15.96 -1.57
N HIS A 75 20.05 15.13 -2.41
CA HIS A 75 19.37 14.54 -3.55
C HIS A 75 18.12 13.75 -3.12
N LEU A 76 18.19 13.05 -1.99
CA LEU A 76 17.04 12.32 -1.44
C LEU A 76 15.87 13.23 -1.11
N LYS A 77 16.14 14.38 -0.49
CA LYS A 77 15.12 15.38 -0.15
C LYS A 77 14.49 15.96 -1.43
N ASP A 78 15.30 16.25 -2.43
CA ASP A 78 14.85 16.77 -3.72
C ASP A 78 13.98 15.74 -4.46
N GLU A 79 14.37 14.46 -4.42
CA GLU A 79 13.57 13.37 -4.98
C GLU A 79 12.21 13.23 -4.29
N PHE A 80 12.16 13.34 -2.97
CA PHE A 80 10.89 13.33 -2.25
C PHE A 80 10.00 14.53 -2.58
N GLN A 81 10.57 15.71 -2.77
CA GLN A 81 9.83 16.89 -3.24
C GLN A 81 9.28 16.68 -4.64
N THR A 82 10.07 16.11 -5.54
CA THR A 82 9.60 15.74 -6.89
C THR A 82 8.43 14.74 -6.80
N LEU A 83 8.55 13.73 -5.96
CA LEU A 83 7.48 12.76 -5.73
C LEU A 83 6.18 13.44 -5.27
N ASN A 84 6.28 14.38 -4.34
CA ASN A 84 5.13 15.15 -3.86
C ASN A 84 4.50 15.98 -5.00
N SER A 85 5.31 16.57 -5.86
CA SER A 85 4.84 17.40 -6.97
C SER A 85 4.11 16.61 -8.05
N VAL A 86 4.48 15.34 -8.26
CA VAL A 86 3.83 14.46 -9.26
C VAL A 86 2.74 13.57 -8.67
N THR A 87 2.54 13.61 -7.35
CA THR A 87 1.47 12.87 -6.69
C THR A 87 0.12 13.51 -7.04
N PRO A 88 -0.86 12.74 -7.56
CA PRO A 88 -2.19 13.25 -7.83
C PRO A 88 -2.86 13.73 -6.54
N GLN A 89 -3.48 14.91 -6.59
CA GLN A 89 -4.29 15.40 -5.48
C GLN A 89 -5.75 15.00 -5.71
N PRO A 90 -6.35 14.18 -4.82
CA PRO A 90 -7.73 13.75 -4.98
C PRO A 90 -8.67 14.93 -4.83
N GLN A 91 -9.66 15.00 -5.72
CA GLN A 91 -10.76 15.94 -5.61
C GLN A 91 -11.89 15.28 -4.81
N PRO A 92 -12.77 16.05 -4.15
CA PRO A 92 -13.93 15.49 -3.46
C PRO A 92 -14.79 14.59 -4.36
N GLU A 93 -14.89 14.89 -5.64
CA GLU A 93 -15.64 14.09 -6.63
C GLU A 93 -15.04 12.69 -6.81
N ASP A 94 -13.75 12.52 -6.60
CA ASP A 94 -13.06 11.23 -6.70
C ASP A 94 -13.42 10.29 -5.54
N CYS A 95 -13.89 10.84 -4.42
CA CYS A 95 -14.24 10.14 -3.19
C CYS A 95 -15.76 10.24 -2.89
N SER A 96 -16.58 10.26 -3.91
CA SER A 96 -18.02 10.53 -3.78
C SER A 96 -18.76 9.53 -2.89
N ILE A 97 -18.39 8.26 -2.94
CA ILE A 97 -19.02 7.19 -2.13
C ILE A 97 -18.66 7.36 -0.65
N ALA A 98 -17.39 7.62 -0.34
CA ALA A 98 -16.93 7.87 1.04
C ALA A 98 -17.63 9.08 1.66
N LEU A 99 -17.96 10.09 0.86
CA LEU A 99 -18.58 11.34 1.30
C LEU A 99 -20.11 11.25 1.46
N LEU A 100 -20.75 10.16 1.03
CA LEU A 100 -22.19 10.00 1.22
C LEU A 100 -22.58 10.10 2.70
N PRO A 101 -23.66 10.81 3.04
CA PRO A 101 -24.09 10.98 4.44
C PRO A 101 -24.21 9.67 5.23
N ARG A 102 -24.69 8.60 4.57
CA ARG A 102 -24.82 7.27 5.19
C ARG A 102 -23.47 6.60 5.51
N ASN A 103 -22.37 7.09 4.93
CA ASN A 103 -21.02 6.53 5.12
C ASN A 103 -20.14 7.41 6.03
N HIS A 104 -20.62 8.58 6.43
CA HIS A 104 -19.84 9.56 7.19
C HIS A 104 -19.28 8.98 8.50
N ASP A 105 -20.07 8.27 9.27
CA ASP A 105 -19.68 7.68 10.55
C ASP A 105 -18.79 6.44 10.41
N LYS A 106 -18.56 5.97 9.19
CA LYS A 106 -17.65 4.87 8.86
C LYS A 106 -16.22 5.35 8.57
N ASN A 107 -15.99 6.65 8.50
CA ASN A 107 -14.70 7.28 8.26
C ASN A 107 -14.13 7.80 9.57
N ARG A 108 -12.91 7.35 9.92
CA ARG A 108 -12.20 7.84 11.11
C ARG A 108 -11.74 9.29 10.92
N PHE A 109 -11.25 9.61 9.72
CA PHE A 109 -10.79 10.94 9.33
C PHE A 109 -11.39 11.32 7.99
N MET A 110 -11.79 12.59 7.85
CA MET A 110 -12.39 13.10 6.62
C MET A 110 -11.36 13.65 5.62
N ASP A 111 -10.12 13.81 6.02
CA ASP A 111 -9.02 14.27 5.18
C ASP A 111 -8.25 13.14 4.49
N ASN A 112 -8.63 11.90 4.73
CA ASN A 112 -7.95 10.71 4.17
C ASN A 112 -8.97 9.68 3.68
N LEU A 113 -9.72 10.04 2.66
CA LEU A 113 -10.77 9.20 2.10
C LEU A 113 -10.24 8.35 0.92
N PRO A 114 -10.72 7.11 0.78
CA PRO A 114 -10.37 6.29 -0.37
C PRO A 114 -11.13 6.76 -1.61
N PRO A 115 -10.45 6.86 -2.78
CA PRO A 115 -11.14 7.17 -4.03
C PRO A 115 -12.05 6.03 -4.48
N ASP A 116 -13.14 6.39 -5.15
CA ASP A 116 -14.18 5.44 -5.60
C ASP A 116 -13.60 4.29 -6.42
N ARG A 117 -12.64 4.58 -7.30
CA ARG A 117 -11.99 3.58 -8.17
C ARG A 117 -11.17 2.53 -7.43
N CYS A 118 -10.79 2.79 -6.18
CA CYS A 118 -9.95 1.89 -5.37
C CYS A 118 -10.74 1.16 -4.28
N LEU A 119 -12.06 1.40 -4.17
CA LEU A 119 -12.87 0.82 -3.10
C LEU A 119 -13.11 -0.67 -3.29
N PRO A 120 -12.90 -1.49 -2.25
CA PRO A 120 -13.56 -2.76 -2.13
C PRO A 120 -15.02 -2.54 -1.72
N PHE A 121 -15.89 -3.45 -2.11
CA PHE A 121 -17.30 -3.41 -1.71
C PHE A 121 -17.65 -4.69 -0.96
N LEU A 122 -18.35 -4.49 0.18
CA LEU A 122 -18.85 -5.60 0.96
C LEU A 122 -20.08 -6.22 0.30
N ILE A 123 -20.24 -7.53 0.43
CA ILE A 123 -21.49 -8.18 0.08
C ILE A 123 -22.52 -7.78 1.13
N THR A 124 -23.56 -7.04 0.71
CA THR A 124 -24.60 -6.55 1.62
C THR A 124 -25.51 -7.67 2.08
N ILE A 125 -25.99 -7.53 3.32
CA ILE A 125 -27.05 -8.33 3.91
C ILE A 125 -28.35 -7.55 3.75
N ASP A 126 -29.46 -8.24 3.57
CA ASP A 126 -30.79 -7.62 3.47
C ASP A 126 -31.04 -6.66 4.64
N GLY A 127 -31.47 -5.44 4.31
CA GLY A 127 -31.73 -4.38 5.28
C GLY A 127 -30.54 -3.47 5.61
N GLU A 128 -29.33 -3.73 5.08
CA GLU A 128 -28.19 -2.82 5.21
C GLU A 128 -28.30 -1.65 4.23
N SER A 129 -27.97 -0.46 4.71
CA SER A 129 -28.02 0.77 3.93
C SER A 129 -26.77 1.02 3.07
N SER A 130 -25.67 0.31 3.33
CA SER A 130 -24.39 0.58 2.70
C SER A 130 -23.48 -0.64 2.64
N ASN A 131 -22.78 -0.79 1.54
CA ASN A 131 -21.71 -1.77 1.32
C ASN A 131 -20.31 -1.13 1.43
N TYR A 132 -20.23 0.05 1.98
CA TYR A 132 -19.00 0.84 2.07
C TYR A 132 -18.14 0.44 3.27
N ILE A 133 -16.84 0.41 3.05
CA ILE A 133 -15.80 0.41 4.07
C ILE A 133 -14.68 1.34 3.65
N ASN A 134 -14.10 2.07 4.61
CA ASN A 134 -12.93 2.93 4.34
C ASN A 134 -11.68 2.06 4.18
N ALA A 135 -11.45 1.62 2.96
CA ALA A 135 -10.32 0.80 2.55
C ALA A 135 -9.99 1.07 1.08
N ALA A 136 -8.76 0.84 0.68
CA ALA A 136 -8.31 1.03 -0.69
C ALA A 136 -7.55 -0.20 -1.18
N LEU A 137 -7.92 -0.68 -2.37
CA LEU A 137 -7.19 -1.73 -3.08
C LEU A 137 -5.93 -1.13 -3.70
N MET A 138 -4.79 -1.80 -3.51
CA MET A 138 -3.50 -1.39 -4.05
C MET A 138 -2.77 -2.58 -4.63
N ASP A 139 -1.94 -2.30 -5.65
CA ASP A 139 -1.17 -3.33 -6.31
C ASP A 139 0.12 -3.63 -5.54
N SER A 140 0.47 -4.91 -5.42
CA SER A 140 1.81 -5.32 -5.04
C SER A 140 2.72 -5.40 -6.27
N TYR A 141 3.97 -5.79 -6.05
CA TYR A 141 4.87 -6.03 -7.17
C TYR A 141 4.38 -7.14 -8.12
N ARG A 142 3.76 -8.19 -7.57
CA ARG A 142 3.36 -9.39 -8.33
C ARG A 142 1.93 -9.36 -8.85
N GLN A 143 1.02 -8.77 -8.08
CA GLN A 143 -0.40 -8.94 -8.31
C GLN A 143 -1.15 -7.62 -8.19
N PRO A 144 -2.12 -7.36 -9.07
CA PRO A 144 -3.06 -6.27 -8.86
C PRO A 144 -3.93 -6.56 -7.63
N ALA A 145 -4.27 -5.50 -6.90
CA ALA A 145 -5.16 -5.53 -5.74
C ALA A 145 -4.74 -6.54 -4.63
N ALA A 146 -3.43 -6.82 -4.51
CA ALA A 146 -2.92 -7.74 -3.49
C ALA A 146 -2.91 -7.13 -2.10
N PHE A 147 -2.83 -5.81 -1.99
CA PHE A 147 -2.92 -5.07 -0.73
C PHE A 147 -4.27 -4.42 -0.58
N ILE A 148 -4.82 -4.50 0.63
CA ILE A 148 -5.97 -3.71 1.05
C ILE A 148 -5.52 -2.87 2.23
N VAL A 149 -5.44 -1.55 2.03
CA VAL A 149 -5.01 -0.61 3.06
C VAL A 149 -6.24 0.04 3.67
N THR A 150 -6.36 -0.06 4.99
CA THR A 150 -7.53 0.44 5.71
C THR A 150 -7.12 1.16 7.00
N GLN A 151 -8.06 1.88 7.57
CA GLN A 151 -7.93 2.46 8.91
C GLN A 151 -8.07 1.37 9.99
N HIS A 152 -7.60 1.66 11.20
CA HIS A 152 -7.98 0.81 12.35
C HIS A 152 -9.51 0.80 12.47
N PRO A 153 -10.16 -0.36 12.58
CA PRO A 153 -11.62 -0.42 12.64
C PRO A 153 -12.19 0.45 13.76
N LEU A 154 -13.26 1.18 13.44
CA LEU A 154 -14.07 1.87 14.43
C LEU A 154 -14.96 0.86 15.16
N PRO A 155 -15.45 1.16 16.39
CA PRO A 155 -16.37 0.27 17.08
C PRO A 155 -17.57 -0.17 16.23
N ASN A 156 -18.08 0.72 15.38
CA ASN A 156 -19.21 0.44 14.48
C ASN A 156 -18.81 -0.25 13.16
N THR A 157 -17.51 -0.38 12.84
CA THR A 157 -17.04 -0.98 11.58
C THR A 157 -16.27 -2.29 11.77
N VAL A 158 -16.13 -2.81 12.99
CA VAL A 158 -15.43 -4.07 13.26
C VAL A 158 -16.06 -5.23 12.48
N LYS A 159 -17.38 -5.32 12.44
CA LYS A 159 -18.09 -6.33 11.65
C LYS A 159 -17.81 -6.21 10.14
N ASP A 160 -17.71 -4.98 9.65
CA ASP A 160 -17.40 -4.71 8.24
C ASP A 160 -15.97 -5.13 7.91
N PHE A 161 -15.04 -4.90 8.83
CA PHE A 161 -13.64 -5.32 8.70
C PHE A 161 -13.52 -6.83 8.50
N TRP A 162 -14.17 -7.64 9.34
CA TRP A 162 -14.11 -9.09 9.23
C TRP A 162 -14.82 -9.62 7.97
N ARG A 163 -15.89 -8.97 7.54
CA ARG A 163 -16.53 -9.26 6.23
C ARG A 163 -15.55 -8.99 5.09
N LEU A 164 -14.82 -7.88 5.15
CA LEU A 164 -13.79 -7.55 4.16
C LEU A 164 -12.70 -8.65 4.10
N VAL A 165 -12.20 -9.07 5.26
CA VAL A 165 -11.20 -10.16 5.35
C VAL A 165 -11.70 -11.42 4.66
N TYR A 166 -12.92 -11.83 4.97
CA TYR A 166 -13.51 -13.05 4.43
C TYR A 166 -13.85 -12.93 2.94
N ASP A 167 -14.57 -11.88 2.55
CA ASP A 167 -15.06 -11.71 1.18
C ASP A 167 -13.94 -11.57 0.15
N TYR A 168 -12.82 -10.97 0.55
CA TYR A 168 -11.65 -10.78 -0.33
C TYR A 168 -10.58 -11.87 -0.14
N GLY A 169 -10.84 -12.90 0.63
CA GLY A 169 -9.90 -14.01 0.81
C GLY A 169 -8.56 -13.58 1.37
N CYS A 170 -8.56 -12.64 2.32
CA CYS A 170 -7.34 -12.09 2.91
C CYS A 170 -6.77 -13.06 3.94
N THR A 171 -5.62 -13.63 3.65
CA THR A 171 -4.94 -14.61 4.52
C THR A 171 -3.97 -13.96 5.50
N SER A 172 -3.69 -12.67 5.35
CA SER A 172 -2.82 -11.91 6.26
C SER A 172 -3.47 -10.59 6.67
N ILE A 173 -3.27 -10.24 7.94
CA ILE A 173 -3.60 -8.92 8.51
C ILE A 173 -2.33 -8.38 9.15
N VAL A 174 -1.92 -7.17 8.76
CA VAL A 174 -0.76 -6.47 9.34
C VAL A 174 -1.27 -5.26 10.11
N MET A 175 -1.01 -5.24 11.41
CA MET A 175 -1.39 -4.16 12.32
C MET A 175 -0.15 -3.37 12.74
N LEU A 176 -0.08 -2.10 12.35
CA LEU A 176 1.07 -1.21 12.56
C LEU A 176 0.87 -0.15 13.63
N ASN A 177 -0.28 -0.13 14.26
CA ASN A 177 -0.61 0.81 15.35
C ASN A 177 -0.95 0.04 16.63
N GLU A 178 -1.03 0.78 17.74
CA GLU A 178 -1.37 0.24 19.03
C GLU A 178 -2.88 0.28 19.27
N ILE A 179 -3.37 -0.58 20.16
CA ILE A 179 -4.71 -0.44 20.72
C ILE A 179 -4.72 0.81 21.59
N ASP A 180 -5.64 1.71 21.32
CA ASP A 180 -5.81 2.95 22.06
C ASP A 180 -7.30 3.30 22.15
N LEU A 181 -7.90 2.99 23.30
CA LEU A 181 -9.32 3.25 23.51
C LEU A 181 -9.66 4.74 23.53
N ALA A 182 -8.70 5.60 23.90
CA ALA A 182 -8.89 7.05 23.88
C ALA A 182 -9.01 7.59 22.45
N GLN A 183 -8.35 6.94 21.48
CA GLN A 183 -8.47 7.25 20.05
C GLN A 183 -9.52 6.42 19.32
N GLY A 184 -10.33 5.65 20.06
CA GLY A 184 -11.33 4.77 19.46
C GLY A 184 -10.72 3.64 18.65
N CYS A 185 -9.57 3.11 19.07
CA CYS A 185 -8.91 1.95 18.46
C CYS A 185 -9.16 0.72 19.34
N PRO A 186 -10.32 0.06 19.22
CA PRO A 186 -10.62 -1.12 20.02
C PRO A 186 -9.84 -2.33 19.56
N GLN A 187 -9.71 -3.30 20.45
CA GLN A 187 -9.35 -4.65 20.05
C GLN A 187 -10.49 -5.24 19.22
N TYR A 188 -10.20 -5.67 17.99
CA TYR A 188 -11.21 -6.16 17.05
C TYR A 188 -11.16 -7.69 16.85
N TRP A 189 -10.42 -8.42 17.67
CA TRP A 189 -10.25 -9.87 17.58
C TRP A 189 -10.48 -10.53 18.94
N PRO A 190 -10.85 -11.84 18.99
CA PRO A 190 -10.89 -12.59 20.23
C PRO A 190 -9.47 -12.94 20.69
N GLU A 191 -9.18 -12.77 21.98
CA GLU A 191 -7.90 -13.24 22.55
C GLU A 191 -7.88 -14.75 22.69
N GLU A 192 -9.02 -15.32 23.09
CA GLU A 192 -9.23 -16.74 23.27
C GLU A 192 -10.58 -17.14 22.73
N GLY A 193 -10.67 -18.39 22.25
CA GLY A 193 -11.93 -18.96 21.82
C GLY A 193 -12.49 -18.25 20.59
N MET A 194 -13.79 -18.10 20.57
CA MET A 194 -14.55 -17.69 19.41
C MET A 194 -15.43 -16.50 19.73
N LEU A 195 -15.43 -15.51 18.84
CA LEU A 195 -16.37 -14.40 18.84
C LEU A 195 -17.05 -14.27 17.48
N ARG A 196 -18.24 -13.73 17.49
CA ARG A 196 -18.99 -13.42 16.27
C ARG A 196 -19.04 -11.92 16.05
N TYR A 197 -18.67 -11.51 14.82
CA TYR A 197 -18.73 -10.12 14.37
C TYR A 197 -19.68 -10.03 13.15
N GLY A 198 -20.91 -9.61 13.40
CA GLY A 198 -21.93 -9.67 12.36
C GLY A 198 -22.10 -11.10 11.83
N PRO A 199 -21.99 -11.32 10.49
CA PRO A 199 -22.11 -12.66 9.91
C PRO A 199 -20.83 -13.52 10.05
N VAL A 200 -19.69 -12.94 10.46
CA VAL A 200 -18.40 -13.63 10.49
C VAL A 200 -18.09 -14.13 11.88
N GLN A 201 -17.81 -15.42 11.98
CA GLN A 201 -17.32 -16.06 13.18
C GLN A 201 -15.79 -16.14 13.12
N VAL A 202 -15.13 -15.66 14.18
CA VAL A 202 -13.66 -15.63 14.28
C VAL A 202 -13.24 -16.48 15.46
N ASP A 203 -12.43 -17.49 15.21
CA ASP A 203 -11.93 -18.42 16.21
C ASP A 203 -10.40 -18.27 16.33
N CYS A 204 -9.91 -17.94 17.53
CA CYS A 204 -8.48 -17.82 17.78
C CYS A 204 -7.87 -19.20 18.00
N ILE A 205 -7.07 -19.68 17.04
CA ILE A 205 -6.48 -21.01 17.07
C ILE A 205 -5.17 -21.01 17.85
N SER A 206 -4.31 -20.02 17.62
CA SER A 206 -3.01 -19.94 18.29
C SER A 206 -2.50 -18.51 18.35
N CYS A 207 -1.60 -18.26 19.29
CA CYS A 207 -0.92 -16.99 19.46
C CYS A 207 0.54 -17.26 19.79
N SER A 208 1.45 -16.57 19.12
CA SER A 208 2.88 -16.66 19.38
C SER A 208 3.51 -15.28 19.30
N MET A 209 4.65 -15.12 19.98
CA MET A 209 5.41 -13.89 19.96
C MET A 209 6.84 -14.16 19.52
N ASP A 210 7.33 -13.42 18.55
CA ASP A 210 8.71 -13.48 18.07
C ASP A 210 9.25 -12.06 17.94
N CYS A 211 10.21 -11.68 18.79
CA CYS A 211 10.73 -10.33 18.89
C CYS A 211 9.60 -9.30 19.08
N ASP A 212 9.45 -8.37 18.15
CA ASP A 212 8.47 -7.28 18.19
C ASP A 212 7.14 -7.63 17.49
N VAL A 213 6.90 -8.89 17.15
CA VAL A 213 5.70 -9.31 16.42
C VAL A 213 4.90 -10.32 17.22
N ILE A 214 3.63 -10.01 17.47
CA ILE A 214 2.66 -10.97 17.93
C ILE A 214 1.92 -11.54 16.71
N SER A 215 1.98 -12.85 16.56
CA SER A 215 1.33 -13.57 15.45
C SER A 215 0.15 -14.37 15.99
N ARG A 216 -1.05 -14.09 15.49
CA ARG A 216 -2.27 -14.81 15.85
C ARG A 216 -2.84 -15.51 14.63
N LEU A 217 -3.17 -16.78 14.79
CA LEU A 217 -3.84 -17.55 13.74
C LEU A 217 -5.32 -17.62 14.05
N PHE A 218 -6.14 -17.13 13.14
CA PHE A 218 -7.59 -17.18 13.20
C PHE A 218 -8.15 -18.13 12.16
N ARG A 219 -9.24 -18.80 12.53
CA ARG A 219 -10.08 -19.52 11.59
C ARG A 219 -11.40 -18.78 11.50
N ILE A 220 -11.76 -18.33 10.31
CA ILE A 220 -12.96 -17.54 10.11
C ILE A 220 -13.92 -18.20 9.11
N CYS A 221 -15.21 -17.96 9.30
CA CYS A 221 -16.24 -18.38 8.36
C CYS A 221 -17.39 -17.38 8.35
N ASN A 222 -18.13 -17.36 7.25
CA ASN A 222 -19.36 -16.57 7.16
C ASN A 222 -20.56 -17.48 7.45
N LEU A 223 -21.26 -17.22 8.53
CA LEU A 223 -22.38 -18.05 8.99
C LEU A 223 -23.61 -17.97 8.06
N THR A 224 -23.69 -16.93 7.22
CA THR A 224 -24.74 -16.81 6.21
C THR A 224 -24.42 -17.59 4.93
N ARG A 225 -23.17 -18.01 4.76
CA ARG A 225 -22.67 -18.77 3.62
C ARG A 225 -21.79 -19.95 4.05
N PRO A 226 -22.32 -20.88 4.87
CA PRO A 226 -21.52 -21.95 5.47
C PRO A 226 -20.90 -22.90 4.42
N GLN A 227 -21.47 -22.98 3.24
CA GLN A 227 -20.96 -23.80 2.14
C GLN A 227 -19.63 -23.32 1.58
N GLU A 228 -19.27 -22.05 1.79
CA GLU A 228 -17.98 -21.50 1.36
C GLU A 228 -16.81 -21.92 2.27
N GLY A 229 -17.11 -22.47 3.45
CA GLY A 229 -16.12 -23.04 4.35
C GLY A 229 -15.34 -22.03 5.18
N TYR A 230 -14.20 -22.48 5.70
CA TYR A 230 -13.33 -21.70 6.56
C TYR A 230 -12.19 -21.09 5.78
N LEU A 231 -11.71 -19.93 6.30
CA LEU A 231 -10.48 -19.29 5.84
C LEU A 231 -9.52 -19.16 7.03
N MET A 232 -8.28 -19.59 6.85
CA MET A 232 -7.22 -19.39 7.85
C MET A 232 -6.55 -18.03 7.61
N VAL A 233 -6.51 -17.21 8.64
CA VAL A 233 -5.99 -15.83 8.58
C VAL A 233 -4.97 -15.63 9.68
N ARG A 234 -3.79 -15.14 9.34
CA ARG A 234 -2.77 -14.79 10.31
C ARG A 234 -2.70 -13.28 10.48
N GLN A 235 -2.83 -12.82 11.72
CA GLN A 235 -2.61 -11.43 12.09
C GLN A 235 -1.20 -11.25 12.63
N PHE A 236 -0.52 -10.23 12.12
CA PHE A 236 0.79 -9.80 12.58
C PHE A 236 0.65 -8.43 13.24
N GLN A 237 0.70 -8.40 14.56
CA GLN A 237 0.70 -7.16 15.33
C GLN A 237 2.14 -6.75 15.60
N TYR A 238 2.55 -5.62 15.03
CA TYR A 238 3.89 -5.09 15.20
C TYR A 238 3.97 -4.16 16.41
N LEU A 239 4.87 -4.46 17.35
CA LEU A 239 5.06 -3.72 18.60
C LEU A 239 6.24 -2.74 18.56
N GLY A 240 7.04 -2.78 17.49
CA GLY A 240 8.27 -1.99 17.37
C GLY A 240 8.09 -0.55 16.90
N TRP A 241 6.88 -0.02 16.94
CA TRP A 241 6.57 1.31 16.41
C TRP A 241 5.74 2.13 17.39
N ALA A 242 6.40 2.93 18.20
CA ALA A 242 5.74 3.81 19.18
C ALA A 242 4.83 4.85 18.49
N GLY A 243 3.70 5.16 19.13
CA GLY A 243 2.65 5.99 18.55
C GLY A 243 3.08 7.39 18.07
N HIS A 244 4.07 7.97 18.72
CA HIS A 244 4.57 9.31 18.42
C HIS A 244 5.71 9.35 17.38
N ARG A 245 6.17 8.19 16.89
CA ARG A 245 7.31 8.12 15.97
C ARG A 245 6.86 8.05 14.51
N GLU A 246 7.58 8.76 13.65
CA GLU A 246 7.39 8.71 12.20
C GLU A 246 7.83 7.36 11.61
N VAL A 247 8.85 6.75 12.18
CA VAL A 247 9.46 5.51 11.70
C VAL A 247 9.63 4.51 12.85
N PRO A 248 9.73 3.20 12.56
CA PRO A 248 10.02 2.19 13.57
C PRO A 248 11.37 2.41 14.25
N ALA A 249 11.53 1.91 15.47
CA ALA A 249 12.77 2.03 16.23
C ALA A 249 13.93 1.20 15.63
N SER A 250 13.62 0.07 14.98
CA SER A 250 14.62 -0.86 14.44
C SER A 250 14.31 -1.25 13.00
N LYS A 251 15.25 -1.00 12.12
CA LYS A 251 15.20 -1.43 10.71
C LYS A 251 15.10 -2.95 10.60
N ARG A 252 15.96 -3.66 11.33
CA ARG A 252 16.00 -5.13 11.32
C ARG A 252 14.68 -5.73 11.80
N SER A 253 14.09 -5.18 12.85
CA SER A 253 12.81 -5.62 13.40
C SER A 253 11.68 -5.46 12.38
N PHE A 254 11.61 -4.31 11.72
CA PHE A 254 10.57 -4.05 10.72
C PHE A 254 10.76 -4.91 9.45
N LEU A 255 12.01 -5.09 9.01
CA LEU A 255 12.31 -6.01 7.91
C LEU A 255 11.90 -7.45 8.25
N LYS A 256 12.13 -7.88 9.48
CA LYS A 256 11.72 -9.20 9.95
C LYS A 256 10.20 -9.39 9.87
N LEU A 257 9.43 -8.35 10.23
CA LEU A 257 7.97 -8.37 10.05
C LEU A 257 7.59 -8.64 8.61
N ILE A 258 8.18 -7.88 7.67
CA ILE A 258 7.88 -8.03 6.24
C ILE A 258 8.21 -9.44 5.74
N LEU A 259 9.36 -9.98 6.14
CA LEU A 259 9.77 -11.31 5.73
C LEU A 259 8.89 -12.41 6.34
N GLN A 260 8.40 -12.24 7.57
CA GLN A 260 7.44 -13.16 8.19
C GLN A 260 6.11 -13.17 7.45
N VAL A 261 5.61 -12.02 7.04
CA VAL A 261 4.37 -11.90 6.26
C VAL A 261 4.54 -12.58 4.91
N ASP A 262 5.63 -12.31 4.21
CA ASP A 262 5.93 -12.93 2.90
C ASP A 262 6.00 -14.45 3.01
N LYS A 263 6.69 -14.96 4.03
CA LYS A 263 6.80 -16.41 4.27
C LYS A 263 5.42 -17.05 4.48
N TRP A 264 4.58 -16.45 5.32
CA TRP A 264 3.23 -16.94 5.53
C TRP A 264 2.41 -16.94 4.23
N GLN A 265 2.50 -15.87 3.43
CA GLN A 265 1.79 -15.77 2.17
C GLN A 265 2.26 -16.83 1.14
N GLU A 266 3.55 -17.15 1.12
CA GLU A 266 4.08 -18.19 0.25
C GLU A 266 3.65 -19.61 0.69
N GLU A 267 3.49 -19.83 1.98
CA GLU A 267 3.05 -21.11 2.57
C GLU A 267 1.53 -21.32 2.50
N CYS A 268 0.76 -20.24 2.32
CA CYS A 268 -0.69 -20.29 2.35
C CYS A 268 -1.26 -20.54 0.96
N GLU A 269 -1.89 -21.68 0.76
CA GLU A 269 -2.53 -22.07 -0.50
C GLU A 269 -4.01 -21.66 -0.58
N GLU A 270 -4.58 -21.23 0.55
CA GLU A 270 -5.99 -20.85 0.66
C GLU A 270 -6.21 -19.35 0.40
N GLY A 271 -7.43 -19.02 0.00
CA GLY A 271 -7.85 -17.64 -0.24
C GLY A 271 -7.27 -17.03 -1.51
N ASP A 272 -7.42 -15.72 -1.64
CA ASP A 272 -6.95 -14.97 -2.82
C ASP A 272 -5.53 -14.39 -2.64
N GLY A 273 -4.87 -14.73 -1.54
CA GLY A 273 -3.52 -14.27 -1.26
C GLY A 273 -3.39 -12.77 -0.99
N ARG A 274 -4.48 -12.10 -0.59
CA ARG A 274 -4.46 -10.68 -0.25
C ARG A 274 -4.02 -10.45 1.17
N THR A 275 -3.39 -9.30 1.39
CA THR A 275 -2.95 -8.82 2.70
C THR A 275 -3.67 -7.53 3.04
N ILE A 276 -4.32 -7.49 4.20
CA ILE A 276 -4.84 -6.25 4.78
C ILE A 276 -3.75 -5.62 5.63
N ILE A 277 -3.47 -4.34 5.39
CA ILE A 277 -2.54 -3.53 6.19
C ILE A 277 -3.33 -2.38 6.81
N HIS A 278 -3.22 -2.20 8.09
CA HIS A 278 -3.83 -1.05 8.75
C HIS A 278 -2.90 -0.38 9.76
N CYS A 279 -3.04 0.90 9.84
CA CYS A 279 -2.56 1.75 10.90
C CYS A 279 -3.73 2.61 11.38
N LEU A 280 -3.49 3.70 12.08
CA LEU A 280 -4.59 4.54 12.57
C LEU A 280 -5.47 5.06 11.43
N ASN A 281 -4.86 5.66 10.41
CA ASN A 281 -5.55 6.33 9.30
C ASN A 281 -5.43 5.61 7.94
N GLY A 282 -4.66 4.53 7.84
CA GLY A 282 -4.40 3.88 6.55
C GLY A 282 -3.52 4.70 5.61
N GLY A 283 -2.51 5.38 6.15
CA GLY A 283 -1.64 6.28 5.40
C GLY A 283 -0.16 5.95 5.48
N GLY A 284 0.62 6.83 6.13
CA GLY A 284 2.08 6.78 6.12
C GLY A 284 2.70 5.45 6.54
N ARG A 285 2.30 4.89 7.68
CA ARG A 285 2.82 3.60 8.16
C ARG A 285 2.49 2.45 7.23
N SER A 286 1.24 2.36 6.80
CA SER A 286 0.79 1.34 5.84
C SER A 286 1.51 1.50 4.50
N GLY A 287 1.72 2.75 4.07
CA GLY A 287 2.48 3.07 2.87
C GLY A 287 3.91 2.58 2.92
N MET A 288 4.58 2.75 4.06
CA MET A 288 5.95 2.23 4.25
C MET A 288 6.00 0.70 4.14
N PHE A 289 5.08 0.01 4.80
CA PHE A 289 5.02 -1.46 4.71
C PHE A 289 4.85 -1.91 3.26
N CYS A 290 3.88 -1.36 2.55
CA CYS A 290 3.61 -1.70 1.15
C CYS A 290 4.79 -1.35 0.23
N ALA A 291 5.37 -0.15 0.37
CA ALA A 291 6.49 0.29 -0.44
C ALA A 291 7.72 -0.59 -0.25
N ILE A 292 8.07 -0.91 1.00
CA ILE A 292 9.22 -1.76 1.31
C ILE A 292 8.99 -3.19 0.81
N SER A 293 7.78 -3.72 0.93
CA SER A 293 7.42 -5.03 0.36
C SER A 293 7.63 -5.07 -1.16
N ILE A 294 7.22 -4.02 -1.87
CA ILE A 294 7.44 -3.89 -3.32
C ILE A 294 8.93 -3.83 -3.63
N VAL A 295 9.69 -3.02 -2.90
CA VAL A 295 11.14 -2.86 -3.12
C VAL A 295 11.89 -4.18 -2.85
N CYS A 296 11.56 -4.91 -1.81
CA CYS A 296 12.17 -6.22 -1.52
C CYS A 296 11.95 -7.22 -2.66
N GLU A 297 10.74 -7.29 -3.21
CA GLU A 297 10.46 -8.14 -4.37
C GLU A 297 11.21 -7.68 -5.63
N MET A 298 11.31 -6.38 -5.84
CA MET A 298 12.06 -5.79 -6.94
C MET A 298 13.55 -6.18 -6.86
N ILE A 299 14.15 -6.08 -5.68
CA ILE A 299 15.54 -6.50 -5.43
C ILE A 299 15.70 -8.01 -5.71
N LYS A 300 14.81 -8.82 -5.16
CA LYS A 300 14.86 -10.29 -5.29
C LYS A 300 14.75 -10.75 -6.74
N ARG A 301 13.96 -10.07 -7.56
CA ARG A 301 13.64 -10.51 -8.93
C ARG A 301 14.43 -9.82 -10.02
N GLN A 302 14.76 -8.56 -9.84
CA GLN A 302 15.37 -7.73 -10.87
C GLN A 302 16.76 -7.20 -10.50
N ASN A 303 17.20 -7.40 -9.25
CA ASN A 303 18.45 -6.82 -8.72
C ASN A 303 18.51 -5.30 -8.87
N VAL A 304 17.36 -4.64 -8.68
CA VAL A 304 17.18 -3.20 -8.84
C VAL A 304 16.45 -2.66 -7.62
N VAL A 305 16.76 -1.43 -7.22
CA VAL A 305 16.05 -0.67 -6.18
C VAL A 305 15.44 0.56 -6.80
N ASP A 306 14.12 0.71 -6.67
CA ASP A 306 13.40 1.89 -7.15
C ASP A 306 12.31 2.27 -6.12
N VAL A 307 12.74 2.95 -5.07
CA VAL A 307 11.83 3.42 -4.01
C VAL A 307 10.85 4.46 -4.55
N PHE A 308 11.31 5.35 -5.42
CA PHE A 308 10.48 6.40 -6.00
C PHE A 308 9.24 5.83 -6.69
N HIS A 309 9.41 4.89 -7.62
CA HIS A 309 8.29 4.29 -8.34
C HIS A 309 7.44 3.37 -7.47
N ALA A 310 8.01 2.71 -6.48
CA ALA A 310 7.24 1.93 -5.51
C ALA A 310 6.24 2.81 -4.75
N VAL A 311 6.70 3.94 -4.22
CA VAL A 311 5.83 4.89 -3.51
C VAL A 311 4.85 5.57 -4.46
N LYS A 312 5.33 6.00 -5.64
CA LYS A 312 4.49 6.66 -6.64
C LYS A 312 3.32 5.77 -7.07
N SER A 313 3.56 4.49 -7.29
CA SER A 313 2.49 3.55 -7.66
C SER A 313 1.41 3.42 -6.58
N LEU A 314 1.80 3.39 -5.30
CA LEU A 314 0.86 3.36 -4.18
C LEU A 314 0.06 4.66 -4.07
N ARG A 315 0.71 5.80 -4.34
CA ARG A 315 0.06 7.11 -4.29
C ARG A 315 -0.96 7.34 -5.40
N ASN A 316 -0.96 6.54 -6.45
CA ASN A 316 -2.06 6.52 -7.41
C ASN A 316 -3.39 6.08 -6.78
N SER A 317 -3.33 5.28 -5.72
CA SER A 317 -4.51 4.86 -4.97
C SER A 317 -4.84 5.82 -3.82
N LYS A 318 -3.82 6.20 -3.02
CA LYS A 318 -3.98 7.17 -1.93
C LYS A 318 -2.73 8.06 -1.83
N PRO A 319 -2.88 9.39 -1.81
CA PRO A 319 -1.75 10.31 -1.90
C PRO A 319 -0.88 10.37 -0.64
N ASN A 320 -1.38 9.91 0.50
CA ASN A 320 -0.69 9.96 1.78
C ASN A 320 0.16 8.72 2.10
N MET A 321 0.34 7.83 1.13
CA MET A 321 1.24 6.68 1.29
C MET A 321 2.68 7.16 1.35
N VAL A 322 3.36 6.90 2.48
CA VAL A 322 4.71 7.43 2.79
C VAL A 322 4.68 8.98 2.79
N ASP A 323 4.21 9.57 3.89
CA ASP A 323 3.82 10.98 3.92
C ASP A 323 4.87 11.95 4.49
N SER A 324 6.03 11.46 4.92
CA SER A 324 7.11 12.31 5.43
C SER A 324 8.47 11.98 4.80
N PRO A 325 9.41 12.96 4.76
CA PRO A 325 10.77 12.71 4.29
C PRO A 325 11.49 11.63 5.11
N GLU A 326 11.21 11.56 6.41
CA GLU A 326 11.79 10.58 7.32
C GLU A 326 11.31 9.17 6.97
N GLN A 327 10.03 8.99 6.69
CA GLN A 327 9.46 7.73 6.22
C GLN A 327 10.02 7.33 4.85
N TYR A 328 10.17 8.27 3.94
CA TYR A 328 10.76 8.02 2.63
C TYR A 328 12.20 7.55 2.74
N ARG A 329 13.00 8.21 3.55
CA ARG A 329 14.38 7.80 3.84
C ARG A 329 14.44 6.41 4.46
N PHE A 330 13.53 6.09 5.36
CA PHE A 330 13.48 4.77 6.00
C PHE A 330 13.25 3.66 4.98
N CYS A 331 12.49 3.90 3.91
CA CYS A 331 12.33 2.94 2.81
C CYS A 331 13.68 2.62 2.13
N TYR A 332 14.54 3.63 1.93
CA TYR A 332 15.90 3.44 1.44
C TYR A 332 16.77 2.66 2.44
N ASP A 333 16.68 3.01 3.72
CA ASP A 333 17.40 2.31 4.79
C ASP A 333 17.04 0.83 4.82
N LEU A 334 15.77 0.50 4.70
CA LEU A 334 15.28 -0.88 4.68
C LEU A 334 15.76 -1.64 3.42
N ALA A 335 15.78 -0.98 2.28
CA ALA A 335 16.32 -1.57 1.06
C ALA A 335 17.78 -1.97 1.25
N LEU A 336 18.59 -1.10 1.86
CA LEU A 336 19.99 -1.40 2.17
C LEU A 336 20.12 -2.54 3.18
N GLU A 337 19.34 -2.52 4.26
CA GLU A 337 19.31 -3.60 5.25
C GLU A 337 18.96 -4.94 4.60
N TYR A 338 17.98 -4.97 3.71
CA TYR A 338 17.59 -6.18 2.99
C TYR A 338 18.73 -6.70 2.10
N ILE A 339 19.39 -5.83 1.34
CA ILE A 339 20.52 -6.18 0.49
C ILE A 339 21.66 -6.78 1.32
N GLU A 340 21.93 -6.23 2.49
CA GLU A 340 22.99 -6.73 3.39
C GLU A 340 22.65 -8.09 4.02
N THR A 341 21.39 -8.54 3.95
CA THR A 341 20.98 -9.89 4.42
C THR A 341 21.05 -10.96 3.33
N LEU A 342 21.18 -10.58 2.07
CA LEU A 342 21.30 -11.50 0.94
C LEU A 342 22.72 -12.03 0.76
#